data_2c49cc8dc384d3098ce5c61adc5190f1
#
_entry.id   2c49cc8dc384d3098ce5c61adc5190f1
#
_cell.length_a   1.000
_cell.length_b   1.000
_cell.length_c   1.000
_cell.angle_alpha   90.00
_cell.angle_beta   90.00
_cell.angle_gamma   90.00
#
_symmetry.space_group_name_H-M   'P 1'
#
loop_
_entity.id
_entity.type
_entity.pdbx_description
1 polymer ?
#
loop_
_entity_poly.entity_id
_entity_poly.type
_entity_poly.pdbx_seq_one_letter_code
_entity_poly.pdbx_strand_id
1 'polypeptide(L)'
;MLEAEKAAMAKCFPNFKLGKLDDGRLYWMGELAPGVYETKFGRKKSYYVMAVYQNNHPNQQMGSSVYVYLVNPDENDIERECGFVPSHLLRDSAGEVYLCTTEAGFVQTGNTVTTAASVLAWAVKWLLAYELVLTGDLPKEKFNEHHGI
;
A
#
# COMPACT_ATOMS: atom_id res chain seq x y z
N MET A 1 22.06 4.20 -0.27
CA MET A 1 20.59 4.23 -0.12
C MET A 1 19.90 3.06 -0.83
N LEU A 2 20.20 2.82 -2.10
CA LEU A 2 19.55 1.72 -2.83
C LEU A 2 19.89 0.36 -2.23
N GLU A 3 21.09 0.15 -1.76
CA GLU A 3 21.47 -1.11 -1.13
C GLU A 3 20.66 -1.40 0.14
N ALA A 4 20.39 -0.37 0.94
CA ALA A 4 19.56 -0.53 2.13
C ALA A 4 18.11 -0.86 1.74
N GLU A 5 17.60 -0.25 0.67
CA GLU A 5 16.26 -0.57 0.17
C GLU A 5 16.19 -2.02 -0.32
N LYS A 6 17.19 -2.47 -1.06
CA LYS A 6 17.25 -3.84 -1.54
C LYS A 6 17.32 -4.84 -0.40
N ALA A 7 18.10 -4.55 0.63
CA ALA A 7 18.22 -5.42 1.80
C ALA A 7 16.89 -5.52 2.55
N ALA A 8 16.22 -4.40 2.75
CA ALA A 8 14.92 -4.39 3.42
C ALA A 8 13.86 -5.15 2.64
N MET A 9 13.84 -4.97 1.33
CA MET A 9 12.87 -5.67 0.47
C MET A 9 13.15 -7.18 0.42
N ALA A 10 14.42 -7.58 0.36
CA ALA A 10 14.76 -8.99 0.37
C ALA A 10 14.32 -9.68 1.65
N LYS A 11 14.35 -8.95 2.77
CA LYS A 11 13.95 -9.47 4.06
C LYS A 11 12.43 -9.50 4.23
N CYS A 12 11.74 -8.43 3.84
CA CYS A 12 10.32 -8.25 4.14
C CYS A 12 9.41 -8.67 3.00
N PHE A 13 9.83 -8.47 1.75
CA PHE A 13 9.00 -8.73 0.58
C PHE A 13 9.86 -9.36 -0.52
N PRO A 14 10.35 -10.59 -0.30
CA PRO A 14 11.31 -11.20 -1.23
C PRO A 14 10.76 -11.51 -2.62
N ASN A 15 9.42 -11.54 -2.78
CA ASN A 15 8.78 -11.80 -4.07
C ASN A 15 8.62 -10.54 -4.92
N PHE A 16 8.97 -9.38 -4.41
CA PHE A 16 8.89 -8.14 -5.19
C PHE A 16 10.11 -7.98 -6.09
N LYS A 17 9.88 -7.43 -7.27
CA LYS A 17 10.93 -7.22 -8.25
C LYS A 17 11.13 -5.74 -8.52
N LEU A 18 12.40 -5.35 -8.61
CA LEU A 18 12.79 -3.97 -8.88
C LEU A 18 12.72 -3.69 -10.37
N GLY A 19 12.16 -2.55 -10.75
CA GLY A 19 12.11 -2.11 -12.14
C GLY A 19 12.30 -0.61 -12.22
N LYS A 20 12.18 -0.08 -13.43
CA LYS A 20 12.41 1.34 -13.70
C LYS A 20 11.35 1.84 -14.67
N LEU A 21 10.71 2.94 -14.32
CA LEU A 21 9.75 3.60 -15.19
C LEU A 21 10.46 4.35 -16.32
N ASP A 22 9.70 4.73 -17.34
CA ASP A 22 10.24 5.48 -18.48
C ASP A 22 10.87 6.82 -18.08
N ASP A 23 10.37 7.42 -16.99
CA ASP A 23 10.91 8.69 -16.49
C ASP A 23 12.12 8.51 -15.56
N GLY A 24 12.57 7.28 -15.37
CA GLY A 24 13.75 6.99 -14.57
C GLY A 24 13.49 6.63 -13.12
N ARG A 25 12.26 6.81 -12.63
CA ARG A 25 11.95 6.44 -11.24
C ARG A 25 11.95 4.93 -11.09
N LEU A 26 12.46 4.46 -9.94
CA LEU A 26 12.50 3.03 -9.65
C LEU A 26 11.21 2.61 -8.97
N TYR A 27 10.86 1.33 -9.11
CA TYR A 27 9.69 0.78 -8.44
C TYR A 27 9.94 -0.67 -8.04
N TRP A 28 9.14 -1.14 -7.08
CA TRP A 28 9.05 -2.54 -6.70
C TRP A 28 7.64 -3.01 -7.04
N MET A 29 7.53 -4.15 -7.71
CA MET A 29 6.24 -4.72 -8.08
C MET A 29 6.13 -6.14 -7.56
N GLY A 30 5.00 -6.47 -6.98
CA GLY A 30 4.77 -7.81 -6.45
C GLY A 30 3.39 -7.97 -5.87
N GLU A 31 3.17 -9.11 -5.25
CA GLU A 31 1.87 -9.53 -4.75
C GLU A 31 1.82 -9.45 -3.24
N LEU A 32 0.72 -8.91 -2.71
CA LEU A 32 0.42 -8.89 -1.28
C LEU A 32 -0.82 -9.73 -1.04
N ALA A 33 -0.83 -10.50 0.05
CA ALA A 33 -1.96 -11.35 0.41
C ALA A 33 -2.16 -11.30 1.93
N PRO A 34 -3.07 -10.42 2.42
CA PRO A 34 -3.30 -10.30 3.86
C PRO A 34 -3.85 -11.57 4.50
N GLY A 35 -4.62 -12.38 3.75
CA GLY A 35 -5.06 -13.68 4.22
C GLY A 35 -6.36 -13.72 5.01
N VAL A 36 -6.99 -12.58 5.28
CA VAL A 36 -8.25 -12.53 6.03
C VAL A 36 -9.40 -13.14 5.23
N TYR A 37 -9.53 -12.73 3.97
CA TYR A 37 -10.58 -13.22 3.10
C TYR A 37 -10.42 -14.72 2.84
N GLU A 38 -9.19 -15.16 2.57
CA GLU A 38 -8.90 -16.56 2.32
C GLU A 38 -9.21 -17.43 3.54
N THR A 39 -8.87 -16.95 4.74
CA THR A 39 -9.15 -17.67 5.97
C THR A 39 -10.66 -17.86 6.18
N LYS A 40 -11.44 -16.83 5.90
CA LYS A 40 -12.88 -16.89 6.13
C LYS A 40 -13.63 -17.67 5.05
N PHE A 41 -13.28 -17.47 3.79
CA PHE A 41 -14.04 -18.01 2.66
C PHE A 41 -13.36 -19.16 1.93
N GLY A 42 -12.12 -19.48 2.26
CA GLY A 42 -11.38 -20.57 1.65
C GLY A 42 -10.91 -20.31 0.23
N ARG A 43 -11.01 -19.06 -0.24
CA ARG A 43 -10.58 -18.69 -1.59
C ARG A 43 -9.44 -17.69 -1.52
N LYS A 44 -8.37 -17.96 -2.26
CA LYS A 44 -7.21 -17.09 -2.29
C LYS A 44 -7.58 -15.71 -2.81
N LYS A 45 -7.09 -14.68 -2.12
CA LYS A 45 -7.27 -13.30 -2.55
C LYS A 45 -5.93 -12.59 -2.40
N SER A 46 -5.43 -12.06 -3.49
CA SER A 46 -4.14 -11.37 -3.50
C SER A 46 -4.25 -10.09 -4.32
N TYR A 47 -3.28 -9.20 -4.09
CA TYR A 47 -3.28 -7.86 -4.67
C TYR A 47 -1.92 -7.61 -5.29
N TYR A 48 -1.91 -7.30 -6.57
CA TYR A 48 -0.69 -6.94 -7.25
C TYR A 48 -0.50 -5.44 -7.14
N VAL A 49 0.61 -5.02 -6.58
CA VAL A 49 0.85 -3.61 -6.27
C VAL A 49 2.23 -3.17 -6.76
N MET A 50 2.37 -1.87 -6.94
CA MET A 50 3.62 -1.27 -7.40
C MET A 50 3.96 -0.11 -6.47
N ALA A 51 5.14 -0.18 -5.83
CA ALA A 51 5.64 0.88 -4.97
C ALA A 51 6.67 1.69 -5.75
N VAL A 52 6.37 2.95 -6.01
CA VAL A 52 7.18 3.81 -6.88
C VAL A 52 7.88 4.87 -6.06
N TYR A 53 9.22 4.95 -6.18
CA TYR A 53 9.99 6.00 -5.54
C TYR A 53 9.75 7.33 -6.24
N GLN A 54 9.41 8.34 -5.45
CA GLN A 54 9.25 9.69 -5.96
C GLN A 54 10.59 10.42 -5.95
N ASN A 55 10.66 11.54 -6.63
CA ASN A 55 11.93 12.27 -6.77
C ASN A 55 12.45 12.83 -5.45
N ASN A 56 11.58 12.98 -4.44
CA ASN A 56 11.97 13.46 -3.12
C ASN A 56 12.39 12.34 -2.15
N HIS A 57 12.52 11.11 -2.65
CA HIS A 57 12.97 10.01 -1.80
C HIS A 57 14.49 10.12 -1.52
N PRO A 58 14.95 9.84 -0.29
CA PRO A 58 14.17 9.46 0.88
C PRO A 58 13.59 10.66 1.63
N ASN A 59 12.51 10.42 2.33
CA ASN A 59 11.84 11.44 3.12
C ASN A 59 11.48 10.85 4.48
N GLN A 60 11.51 11.69 5.52
CA GLN A 60 11.23 11.21 6.87
C GLN A 60 9.74 11.08 7.16
N GLN A 61 8.91 11.70 6.35
CA GLN A 61 7.46 11.59 6.52
C GLN A 61 6.95 10.37 5.77
N MET A 62 6.31 9.45 6.47
CA MET A 62 5.81 8.22 5.90
C MET A 62 4.86 8.51 4.74
N GLY A 63 5.07 7.82 3.63
CA GLY A 63 4.18 7.91 2.48
C GLY A 63 4.41 9.08 1.56
N SER A 64 5.36 9.95 1.88
CA SER A 64 5.58 11.16 1.07
C SER A 64 6.56 10.97 -0.08
N SER A 65 7.32 9.89 -0.10
CA SER A 65 8.32 9.67 -1.15
C SER A 65 8.23 8.29 -1.80
N VAL A 66 7.31 7.45 -1.38
CA VAL A 66 7.04 6.16 -2.02
C VAL A 66 5.53 6.04 -2.15
N TYR A 67 5.04 5.93 -3.39
CA TYR A 67 3.60 5.79 -3.66
C TYR A 67 3.29 4.35 -4.03
N VAL A 68 2.26 3.77 -3.40
CA VAL A 68 1.84 2.40 -3.69
C VAL A 68 0.57 2.44 -4.53
N TYR A 69 0.65 1.90 -5.73
CA TYR A 69 -0.47 1.83 -6.66
C TYR A 69 -1.05 0.43 -6.68
N LEU A 70 -2.37 0.35 -6.71
CA LEU A 70 -3.07 -0.92 -6.91
C LEU A 70 -3.09 -1.22 -8.39
N VAL A 71 -2.49 -2.34 -8.77
CA VAL A 71 -2.41 -2.74 -10.17
C VAL A 71 -3.55 -3.69 -10.52
N ASN A 72 -3.76 -4.73 -9.70
CA ASN A 72 -4.81 -5.71 -9.93
C ASN A 72 -5.16 -6.39 -8.61
N PRO A 73 -6.36 -6.21 -8.08
CA PRO A 73 -7.43 -5.32 -8.57
C PRO A 73 -7.06 -3.85 -8.45
N ASP A 74 -7.55 -3.03 -9.36
CA ASP A 74 -7.34 -1.60 -9.30
C ASP A 74 -8.42 -0.93 -8.42
N GLU A 75 -8.38 0.39 -8.29
CA GLU A 75 -9.31 1.12 -7.42
C GLU A 75 -10.76 0.96 -7.87
N ASN A 76 -11.01 0.82 -9.17
CA ASN A 76 -12.37 0.63 -9.68
C ASN A 76 -12.90 -0.76 -9.33
N ASP A 77 -12.04 -1.76 -9.41
CA ASP A 77 -12.40 -3.12 -9.02
C ASP A 77 -12.74 -3.20 -7.55
N ILE A 78 -11.95 -2.51 -6.73
CA ILE A 78 -12.16 -2.49 -5.28
C ILE A 78 -13.47 -1.79 -4.95
N GLU A 79 -13.75 -0.66 -5.60
CA GLU A 79 -15.01 0.05 -5.38
C GLU A 79 -16.21 -0.83 -5.76
N ARG A 80 -16.13 -1.54 -6.88
CA ARG A 80 -17.21 -2.43 -7.28
C ARG A 80 -17.40 -3.58 -6.30
N GLU A 81 -16.30 -4.12 -5.78
CA GLU A 81 -16.36 -5.26 -4.86
C GLU A 81 -16.97 -4.89 -3.53
N CYS A 82 -16.57 -3.77 -2.95
CA CYS A 82 -17.04 -3.39 -1.62
C CYS A 82 -18.32 -2.53 -1.65
N GLY A 83 -18.65 -1.94 -2.79
CA GLY A 83 -19.89 -1.19 -2.95
C GLY A 83 -19.83 0.26 -2.50
N PHE A 84 -18.65 0.77 -2.20
CA PHE A 84 -18.48 2.17 -1.80
C PHE A 84 -17.08 2.64 -2.20
N VAL A 85 -16.84 3.95 -2.17
CA VAL A 85 -15.52 4.51 -2.47
C VAL A 85 -14.70 4.44 -1.19
N PRO A 86 -13.66 3.61 -1.14
CA PRO A 86 -12.84 3.51 0.07
C PRO A 86 -12.11 4.81 0.36
N SER A 87 -11.89 5.09 1.65
CA SER A 87 -11.07 6.21 2.06
C SER A 87 -9.59 5.87 1.89
N HIS A 88 -8.75 6.87 2.08
CA HIS A 88 -7.28 6.73 2.03
C HIS A 88 -6.75 6.37 0.64
N LEU A 89 -7.48 6.81 -0.40
CA LEU A 89 -7.00 6.78 -1.77
C LEU A 89 -6.72 8.22 -2.21
N LEU A 90 -5.55 8.44 -2.79
CA LEU A 90 -5.12 9.75 -3.24
C LEU A 90 -4.82 9.71 -4.72
N ARG A 91 -4.78 10.88 -5.36
CA ARG A 91 -4.41 10.96 -6.78
C ARG A 91 -3.08 11.69 -6.92
N ASP A 92 -2.23 11.17 -7.80
CA ASP A 92 -0.98 11.84 -8.12
C ASP A 92 -1.20 12.93 -9.17
N SER A 93 -0.12 13.59 -9.62
CA SER A 93 -0.22 14.67 -10.58
C SER A 93 -0.72 14.20 -11.96
N ALA A 94 -0.60 12.93 -12.27
CA ALA A 94 -1.12 12.35 -13.50
C ALA A 94 -2.55 11.84 -13.36
N GLY A 95 -3.16 11.96 -12.17
CA GLY A 95 -4.51 11.48 -11.91
C GLY A 95 -4.60 10.02 -11.53
N GLU A 96 -3.50 9.33 -11.40
CA GLU A 96 -3.49 7.92 -10.99
C GLU A 96 -3.70 7.80 -9.48
N VAL A 97 -4.46 6.79 -9.08
CA VAL A 97 -4.83 6.58 -7.67
C VAL A 97 -3.78 5.73 -6.96
N TYR A 98 -3.34 6.19 -5.80
CA TYR A 98 -2.43 5.44 -4.95
C TYR A 98 -2.96 5.40 -3.53
N LEU A 99 -2.47 4.42 -2.75
CA LEU A 99 -2.89 4.26 -1.37
C LEU A 99 -2.26 5.34 -0.49
N CYS A 100 -3.07 5.93 0.38
CA CYS A 100 -2.54 6.82 1.41
C CYS A 100 -1.90 5.96 2.49
N THR A 101 -0.58 6.00 2.55
CA THR A 101 0.16 5.26 3.58
C THR A 101 0.61 6.17 4.71
N THR A 102 0.20 7.45 4.65
CA THR A 102 0.39 8.39 5.74
C THR A 102 -0.92 8.47 6.52
N GLU A 103 -0.83 8.29 7.79
CA GLU A 103 -2.01 8.29 8.62
C GLU A 103 -2.01 9.50 9.53
N ALA A 104 -3.21 10.08 9.77
CA ALA A 104 -3.33 11.31 10.54
C ALA A 104 -2.72 11.23 11.93
N GLY A 105 -2.80 10.09 12.58
CA GLY A 105 -2.23 9.93 13.90
C GLY A 105 -0.83 9.34 13.89
N PHE A 106 -0.30 9.05 12.74
CA PHE A 106 0.98 8.38 12.62
C PHE A 106 2.09 9.40 12.47
N VAL A 107 2.90 9.51 13.48
CA VAL A 107 4.00 10.48 13.50
C VAL A 107 5.31 9.75 13.42
N GLN A 108 6.11 10.10 12.43
CA GLN A 108 7.47 9.61 12.34
C GLN A 108 8.31 10.31 13.40
N THR A 109 8.97 9.54 14.21
CA THR A 109 9.78 10.09 15.27
C THR A 109 11.24 9.97 14.94
N GLY A 110 11.93 11.06 15.13
CA GLY A 110 13.37 11.07 15.05
C GLY A 110 13.91 10.72 13.69
N ASN A 111 14.66 9.66 13.60
CA ASN A 111 15.47 9.35 12.43
C ASN A 111 14.87 8.33 11.48
N THR A 112 13.60 8.00 11.65
CA THR A 112 12.96 7.04 10.77
C THR A 112 12.77 7.64 9.39
N VAL A 113 13.33 6.99 8.39
CA VAL A 113 13.23 7.43 7.01
C VAL A 113 12.27 6.51 6.26
N THR A 114 11.46 7.07 5.38
CA THR A 114 10.55 6.29 4.54
C THR A 114 11.34 5.31 3.68
N THR A 115 10.94 4.04 3.69
CA THR A 115 11.49 3.02 2.81
C THR A 115 10.33 2.35 2.08
N ALA A 116 10.61 1.71 0.95
CA ALA A 116 9.58 0.95 0.24
C ALA A 116 8.99 -0.13 1.14
N ALA A 117 9.83 -0.81 1.92
CA ALA A 117 9.35 -1.87 2.83
C ALA A 117 8.40 -1.32 3.88
N SER A 118 8.69 -0.15 4.47
CA SER A 118 7.81 0.44 5.49
C SER A 118 6.49 0.88 4.89
N VAL A 119 6.50 1.44 3.69
CA VAL A 119 5.28 1.88 3.01
C VAL A 119 4.43 0.67 2.60
N LEU A 120 5.07 -0.39 2.10
CA LEU A 120 4.36 -1.62 1.76
C LEU A 120 3.74 -2.28 2.99
N ALA A 121 4.39 -2.20 4.15
CA ALA A 121 3.79 -2.70 5.39
C ALA A 121 2.50 -1.95 5.72
N TRP A 122 2.44 -0.65 5.48
CA TRP A 122 1.21 0.12 5.64
C TRP A 122 0.17 -0.28 4.61
N ALA A 123 0.59 -0.55 3.37
CA ALA A 123 -0.32 -1.02 2.33
C ALA A 123 -0.97 -2.35 2.73
N VAL A 124 -0.21 -3.26 3.36
CA VAL A 124 -0.77 -4.51 3.88
C VAL A 124 -1.84 -4.22 4.93
N LYS A 125 -1.61 -3.25 5.82
CA LYS A 125 -2.63 -2.89 6.82
C LYS A 125 -3.89 -2.36 6.17
N TRP A 126 -3.76 -1.54 5.14
CA TRP A 126 -4.92 -1.03 4.40
C TRP A 126 -5.71 -2.18 3.77
N LEU A 127 -5.01 -3.10 3.11
CA LEU A 127 -5.63 -4.25 2.46
C LEU A 127 -6.26 -5.20 3.48
N LEU A 128 -5.63 -5.37 4.64
CA LEU A 128 -6.17 -6.19 5.72
C LEU A 128 -7.50 -5.60 6.21
N ALA A 129 -7.54 -4.30 6.43
CA ALA A 129 -8.77 -3.62 6.85
C ALA A 129 -9.85 -3.74 5.77
N TYR A 130 -9.46 -3.59 4.50
CA TYR A 130 -10.38 -3.75 3.38
C TYR A 130 -11.01 -5.16 3.40
N GLU A 131 -10.19 -6.19 3.61
CA GLU A 131 -10.71 -7.55 3.67
C GLU A 131 -11.61 -7.79 4.87
N LEU A 132 -11.33 -7.13 6.00
CA LEU A 132 -12.22 -7.19 7.15
C LEU A 132 -13.59 -6.59 6.84
N VAL A 133 -13.65 -5.56 6.00
CA VAL A 133 -14.93 -5.02 5.55
C VAL A 133 -15.65 -6.05 4.67
N LEU A 134 -14.94 -6.69 3.76
CA LEU A 134 -15.53 -7.70 2.88
C LEU A 134 -16.06 -8.90 3.63
N THR A 135 -15.42 -9.28 4.73
CA THR A 135 -15.86 -10.42 5.54
C THR A 135 -16.94 -10.05 6.56
N GLY A 136 -17.25 -8.76 6.68
CA GLY A 136 -18.23 -8.27 7.64
C GLY A 136 -17.71 -8.07 9.05
N ASP A 137 -16.41 -8.23 9.25
CA ASP A 137 -15.81 -8.10 10.58
C ASP A 137 -15.50 -6.66 10.96
N LEU A 138 -15.48 -5.75 9.96
CA LEU A 138 -15.26 -4.33 10.19
C LEU A 138 -16.32 -3.53 9.43
N PRO A 139 -17.10 -2.67 10.10
CA PRO A 139 -18.06 -1.83 9.40
C PRO A 139 -17.37 -0.85 8.47
N LYS A 140 -17.95 -0.58 7.31
CA LYS A 140 -17.37 0.35 6.35
C LYS A 140 -17.17 1.75 6.92
N GLU A 141 -18.02 2.16 7.84
CA GLU A 141 -17.91 3.44 8.51
C GLU A 141 -16.62 3.54 9.33
N LYS A 142 -16.25 2.43 9.98
CA LYS A 142 -15.00 2.38 10.74
C LYS A 142 -13.79 2.40 9.82
N PHE A 143 -13.86 1.71 8.69
CA PHE A 143 -12.78 1.73 7.71
C PHE A 143 -12.56 3.15 7.16
N ASN A 144 -13.66 3.84 6.85
CA ASN A 144 -13.57 5.18 6.27
C ASN A 144 -13.19 6.26 7.28
N GLU A 145 -13.53 6.08 8.55
CA GLU A 145 -13.29 7.10 9.57
C GLU A 145 -11.93 6.93 10.24
N HIS A 146 -11.39 5.73 10.27
CA HIS A 146 -10.20 5.43 11.01
C HIS A 146 -8.99 5.28 10.18
N HIS A 147 -7.97 5.91 10.65
CA HIS A 147 -6.68 5.85 10.01
C HIS A 147 -5.77 4.81 10.67
N GLY A 148 -6.05 4.50 11.93
CA GLY A 148 -5.21 3.65 12.73
C GLY A 148 -5.55 2.18 12.67
N ILE A 149 -5.92 1.75 11.57
CA ILE A 149 -6.32 0.37 11.37
C ILE A 149 -5.25 -0.60 11.77
#